data_3ab5160ec419985a1c4b92d6f6fa6627
#
_entry.id   3ab5160ec419985a1c4b92d6f6fa6627
#
_cell.length_a   1.000
_cell.length_b   1.000
_cell.length_c   1.000
_cell.angle_alpha   90.00
_cell.angle_beta   90.00
_cell.angle_gamma   90.00
#
_symmetry.space_group_name_H-M   'P 1'
#
loop_
_entity.id
_entity.type
_entity.pdbx_description
1 polymer ?
#
loop_
_entity_poly.entity_id
_entity_poly.type
_entity_poly.pdbx_seq_one_letter_code
_entity_poly.pdbx_strand_id
1 'polypeptide(L)'
;MAAQRMRDGRPVIWSPQPAQARFMQRTENEVLYGGAAGGGKSDALVIEALRQVEIPHYRGLIIRKTFPQLRELIDKTMRYYKPVFPKARYNGSTHCWTFPSGAKIYFGSMNHAQDRYNYQGQAYDFIGFDELTHFTWEEYSYLLSRNRPNGPDTRVYTRATANPGGIGHGWVKARFVSPAPPGTRMVQMVKARAPDGREIVQRRTRIFIPSTVFDNAALLENDPGYLGTLAALPEAEKKALLYGDWDSFTGQVFTEWKNDPAHYDDQRWTHVIRPFRIPGHWKIWRGYDFGYSKPFSVGWYAADEEGRLYRIRELYGCTGTPNEGIKADPVKQARMIREAEENDPMLRGRTILGVADPAIFNESQGESIAAMQEKSPNFLHWAPGDHTRLAGKMQFHYRLAFQADGRPMLQVFNTCKHFIRTIPNLVYSESNVEDIDTDQEDHIYDECRYVLMENPLSPPRTEPVQPMPDDPLELGKKARFFRV
;
A
#
# COMPACT_ATOMS: atom_id res chain seq x y z
N MET A 1 12.25 43.26 1.32
CA MET A 1 11.89 42.65 2.61
C MET A 1 10.37 42.68 2.70
N ALA A 2 9.71 41.52 2.69
CA ALA A 2 8.27 41.43 2.90
C ALA A 2 7.94 41.98 4.30
N ALA A 3 6.95 42.83 4.43
CA ALA A 3 6.53 43.39 5.71
C ALA A 3 6.11 42.21 6.65
N GLN A 4 6.79 42.10 7.78
CA GLN A 4 6.50 41.08 8.76
C GLN A 4 5.06 41.27 9.27
N ARG A 5 4.18 40.31 9.05
CA ARG A 5 2.80 40.37 9.55
C ARG A 5 2.83 40.43 11.08
N MET A 6 2.07 41.37 11.65
CA MET A 6 1.96 41.56 13.10
C MET A 6 0.55 41.23 13.54
N ARG A 7 0.42 40.55 14.69
CA ARG A 7 -0.85 40.30 15.38
C ARG A 7 -0.68 40.69 16.85
N ASP A 8 -1.52 41.59 17.32
CA ASP A 8 -1.46 42.08 18.71
C ASP A 8 -0.05 42.55 19.12
N GLY A 9 0.65 43.28 18.22
CA GLY A 9 2.01 43.79 18.45
C GLY A 9 3.13 42.72 18.42
N ARG A 10 2.82 41.45 18.10
CA ARG A 10 3.80 40.36 18.03
C ARG A 10 3.99 39.88 16.59
N PRO A 11 5.22 39.53 16.20
CA PRO A 11 5.46 38.98 14.88
C PRO A 11 4.77 37.62 14.69
N VAL A 12 4.08 37.45 13.58
CA VAL A 12 3.53 36.18 13.16
C VAL A 12 4.63 35.37 12.53
N ILE A 13 5.06 34.30 13.20
CA ILE A 13 6.15 33.42 12.76
C ILE A 13 5.65 32.45 11.68
N TRP A 14 4.41 31.99 11.80
CA TRP A 14 3.79 31.08 10.85
C TRP A 14 2.26 31.27 10.84
N SER A 15 1.64 31.10 9.69
CA SER A 15 0.19 31.06 9.56
C SER A 15 -0.22 29.94 8.61
N PRO A 16 -1.29 29.17 8.94
CA PRO A 16 -1.69 28.05 8.11
C PRO A 16 -2.30 28.53 6.80
N GLN A 17 -1.96 27.84 5.71
CA GLN A 17 -2.70 27.88 4.46
C GLN A 17 -4.08 27.20 4.65
N PRO A 18 -5.08 27.43 3.77
CA PRO A 18 -6.43 26.89 3.97
C PRO A 18 -6.50 25.38 4.22
N ALA A 19 -5.73 24.57 3.47
CA ALA A 19 -5.69 23.11 3.67
C ALA A 19 -5.02 22.71 4.99
N GLN A 20 -3.95 23.39 5.39
CA GLN A 20 -3.30 23.21 6.69
C GLN A 20 -4.25 23.58 7.83
N ALA A 21 -5.03 24.65 7.68
CA ALA A 21 -6.03 25.04 8.68
C ALA A 21 -7.12 23.98 8.84
N ARG A 22 -7.63 23.41 7.72
CA ARG A 22 -8.57 22.28 7.76
C ARG A 22 -7.99 21.08 8.51
N PHE A 23 -6.72 20.73 8.29
CA PHE A 23 -6.02 19.67 9.01
C PHE A 23 -5.91 19.96 10.50
N MET A 24 -5.44 21.13 10.88
CA MET A 24 -5.21 21.52 12.27
C MET A 24 -6.49 21.67 13.11
N GLN A 25 -7.64 21.94 12.47
CA GLN A 25 -8.94 22.02 13.14
C GLN A 25 -9.54 20.64 13.49
N ARG A 26 -8.92 19.54 13.08
CA ARG A 26 -9.46 18.20 13.27
C ARG A 26 -9.37 17.72 14.71
N THR A 27 -10.47 17.06 15.12
CA THR A 27 -10.61 16.49 16.47
C THR A 27 -10.63 14.96 16.49
N GLU A 28 -10.53 14.31 15.33
CA GLU A 28 -10.48 12.86 15.19
C GLU A 28 -9.23 12.27 15.87
N ASN A 29 -9.32 10.99 16.27
CA ASN A 29 -8.19 10.28 16.88
C ASN A 29 -7.00 10.17 15.93
N GLU A 30 -7.28 9.88 14.64
CA GLU A 30 -6.28 9.75 13.58
C GLU A 30 -6.63 10.68 12.42
N VAL A 31 -5.69 11.49 11.97
CA VAL A 31 -5.87 12.34 10.78
C VAL A 31 -4.71 12.14 9.83
N LEU A 32 -5.02 11.80 8.58
CA LEU A 32 -4.09 11.82 7.48
C LEU A 32 -4.23 13.14 6.70
N TYR A 33 -3.13 13.87 6.57
CA TYR A 33 -2.99 15.04 5.70
C TYR A 33 -2.09 14.65 4.54
N GLY A 34 -2.68 14.32 3.39
CA GLY A 34 -1.96 13.63 2.33
C GLY A 34 -2.38 14.04 0.92
N GLY A 35 -1.60 13.61 -0.06
CA GLY A 35 -1.80 13.85 -1.48
C GLY A 35 -0.53 14.35 -2.16
N ALA A 36 -0.64 15.39 -2.98
CA ALA A 36 0.45 15.91 -3.80
C ALA A 36 1.64 16.46 -2.99
N ALA A 37 2.81 16.56 -3.62
CA ALA A 37 3.97 17.24 -3.08
C ALA A 37 3.72 18.76 -2.92
N GLY A 38 4.56 19.44 -2.14
CA GLY A 38 4.51 20.91 -2.00
C GLY A 38 3.34 21.48 -1.19
N GLY A 39 2.42 20.66 -0.68
CA GLY A 39 1.23 21.13 0.07
C GLY A 39 1.49 21.63 1.50
N GLY A 40 2.75 21.81 1.93
CA GLY A 40 3.10 22.31 3.26
C GLY A 40 2.78 21.35 4.41
N LYS A 41 2.72 20.02 4.14
CA LYS A 41 2.30 18.99 5.08
C LYS A 41 3.19 18.90 6.32
N SER A 42 4.50 18.81 6.12
CA SER A 42 5.48 18.69 7.20
C SER A 42 5.51 19.92 8.11
N ASP A 43 5.30 21.13 7.57
CA ASP A 43 5.19 22.35 8.37
C ASP A 43 3.97 22.29 9.29
N ALA A 44 2.81 21.89 8.76
CA ALA A 44 1.60 21.71 9.57
C ALA A 44 1.79 20.66 10.67
N LEU A 45 2.50 19.55 10.40
CA LEU A 45 2.76 18.48 11.36
C LEU A 45 3.62 18.97 12.54
N VAL A 46 4.72 19.67 12.26
CA VAL A 46 5.61 20.19 13.33
C VAL A 46 4.93 21.26 14.15
N ILE A 47 4.09 22.11 13.55
CA ILE A 47 3.31 23.12 14.30
C ILE A 47 2.21 22.44 15.14
N GLU A 48 1.53 21.41 14.63
CA GLU A 48 0.50 20.67 15.38
C GLU A 48 1.06 20.05 16.67
N ALA A 49 2.31 19.61 16.67
CA ALA A 49 2.98 19.07 17.86
C ALA A 49 3.10 20.08 19.02
N LEU A 50 3.03 21.39 18.74
CA LEU A 50 3.09 22.43 19.77
C LEU A 50 1.76 22.59 20.55
N ARG A 51 0.68 21.97 20.13
CA ARG A 51 -0.67 22.24 20.66
C ARG A 51 -0.83 22.10 22.17
N GLN A 52 -0.03 21.25 22.78
CA GLN A 52 -0.13 20.94 24.22
C GLN A 52 1.16 21.19 25.00
N VAL A 53 2.11 21.95 24.44
CA VAL A 53 3.42 22.18 25.09
C VAL A 53 3.36 23.04 26.36
N GLU A 54 2.22 23.63 26.67
CA GLU A 54 2.01 24.32 27.96
C GLU A 54 1.67 23.35 29.10
N ILE A 55 1.32 22.08 28.80
CA ILE A 55 0.99 21.08 29.80
C ILE A 55 2.28 20.36 30.23
N PRO A 56 2.67 20.38 31.52
CA PRO A 56 4.00 19.97 31.99
C PRO A 56 4.40 18.53 31.61
N HIS A 57 3.48 17.59 31.63
CA HIS A 57 3.74 16.17 31.36
C HIS A 57 3.48 15.78 29.90
N TYR A 58 3.12 16.73 29.04
CA TYR A 58 2.93 16.43 27.61
C TYR A 58 4.18 15.84 26.97
N ARG A 59 3.99 14.77 26.21
CA ARG A 59 5.03 14.08 25.44
C ARG A 59 4.53 13.91 24.00
N GLY A 60 5.18 14.60 23.07
CA GLY A 60 5.01 14.43 21.64
C GLY A 60 6.11 13.58 21.03
N LEU A 61 5.81 12.80 20.01
CA LEU A 61 6.77 12.11 19.14
C LEU A 61 6.50 12.54 17.69
N ILE A 62 7.53 12.98 16.97
CA ILE A 62 7.52 13.12 15.53
C ILE A 62 8.46 12.06 14.96
N ILE A 63 7.97 11.27 13.98
CA ILE A 63 8.71 10.14 13.46
C ILE A 63 8.77 10.14 11.93
N ARG A 64 9.92 9.75 11.39
CA ARG A 64 10.18 9.44 9.99
C ARG A 64 10.83 8.07 9.83
N LYS A 65 10.84 7.53 8.60
CA LYS A 65 11.42 6.20 8.35
C LYS A 65 12.89 6.15 8.72
N THR A 66 13.68 7.16 8.32
CA THR A 66 15.11 7.20 8.61
C THR A 66 15.52 8.47 9.35
N PHE A 67 16.58 8.40 10.15
CA PHE A 67 17.06 9.56 10.90
C PHE A 67 17.59 10.69 10.00
N PRO A 68 18.31 10.44 8.89
CA PRO A 68 18.71 11.51 7.96
C PRO A 68 17.53 12.33 7.44
N GLN A 69 16.38 11.71 7.21
CA GLN A 69 15.17 12.39 6.75
C GLN A 69 14.57 13.32 7.83
N LEU A 70 14.83 13.09 9.12
CA LEU A 70 14.36 13.93 10.21
C LEU A 70 15.07 15.29 10.29
N ARG A 71 16.27 15.44 9.70
CA ARG A 71 17.05 16.69 9.78
C ARG A 71 16.25 17.89 9.31
N GLU A 72 15.57 17.77 8.18
CA GLU A 72 14.73 18.84 7.65
C GLU A 72 13.61 19.23 8.64
N LEU A 73 12.96 18.25 9.29
CA LEU A 73 11.92 18.54 10.28
C LEU A 73 12.49 19.23 11.51
N ILE A 74 13.66 18.80 11.99
CA ILE A 74 14.36 19.41 13.12
C ILE A 74 14.70 20.87 12.77
N ASP A 75 15.24 21.13 11.57
CA ASP A 75 15.58 22.49 11.11
C ASP A 75 14.32 23.38 11.02
N LYS A 76 13.19 22.83 10.55
CA LYS A 76 11.90 23.53 10.59
C LYS A 76 11.50 23.89 12.01
N THR A 77 11.68 22.98 12.98
CA THR A 77 11.36 23.28 14.38
C THR A 77 12.28 24.34 14.96
N MET A 78 13.57 24.38 14.60
CA MET A 78 14.47 25.46 15.00
C MET A 78 13.95 26.84 14.51
N ARG A 79 13.44 26.87 13.27
CA ARG A 79 12.86 28.09 12.68
C ARG A 79 11.59 28.53 13.41
N TYR A 80 10.72 27.60 13.80
CA TYR A 80 9.38 27.93 14.33
C TYR A 80 9.33 27.97 15.85
N TYR A 81 9.96 27.00 16.56
CA TYR A 81 9.82 26.88 18.01
C TYR A 81 10.64 27.92 18.76
N LYS A 82 11.88 28.15 18.32
CA LYS A 82 12.81 29.04 19.00
C LYS A 82 12.31 30.49 19.12
N PRO A 83 11.75 31.11 18.06
CA PRO A 83 11.19 32.47 18.16
C PRO A 83 9.96 32.56 19.07
N VAL A 84 9.11 31.52 19.10
CA VAL A 84 7.88 31.50 19.91
C VAL A 84 8.16 31.12 21.38
N PHE A 85 9.10 30.20 21.58
CA PHE A 85 9.53 29.71 22.90
C PHE A 85 11.03 29.92 23.10
N PRO A 86 11.52 31.16 23.35
CA PRO A 86 12.96 31.46 23.44
C PRO A 86 13.70 30.65 24.52
N LYS A 87 12.99 30.26 25.59
CA LYS A 87 13.53 29.46 26.69
C LYS A 87 13.49 27.93 26.43
N ALA A 88 12.81 27.47 25.37
CA ALA A 88 12.84 26.07 24.98
C ALA A 88 14.24 25.65 24.51
N ARG A 89 14.63 24.42 24.83
CA ARG A 89 15.97 23.88 24.53
C ARG A 89 15.84 22.61 23.71
N TYR A 90 16.63 22.52 22.65
CA TYR A 90 16.79 21.30 21.87
C TYR A 90 18.07 20.58 22.31
N ASN A 91 17.96 19.29 22.61
CA ASN A 91 19.10 18.43 22.89
C ASN A 91 19.39 17.56 21.66
N GLY A 92 20.53 17.77 21.01
CA GLY A 92 20.93 17.07 19.79
C GLY A 92 21.29 15.58 20.02
N SER A 93 21.70 15.19 21.24
CA SER A 93 22.04 13.79 21.54
C SER A 93 20.80 12.93 21.80
N THR A 94 19.75 13.52 22.40
CA THR A 94 18.49 12.82 22.68
C THR A 94 17.40 13.16 21.68
N HIS A 95 17.71 14.01 20.69
CA HIS A 95 16.79 14.51 19.67
C HIS A 95 15.44 14.96 20.25
N CYS A 96 15.50 15.83 21.26
CA CYS A 96 14.35 16.21 22.06
C CYS A 96 14.31 17.72 22.34
N TRP A 97 13.17 18.35 22.08
CA TRP A 97 12.82 19.65 22.61
C TRP A 97 12.29 19.55 24.03
N THR A 98 12.77 20.39 24.93
CA THR A 98 12.21 20.60 26.27
C THR A 98 11.69 22.02 26.37
N PHE A 99 10.44 22.18 26.73
CA PHE A 99 9.76 23.48 26.88
C PHE A 99 9.81 23.97 28.33
N PRO A 100 9.59 25.27 28.59
CA PRO A 100 9.59 25.85 29.94
C PRO A 100 8.59 25.19 30.91
N SER A 101 7.48 24.69 30.38
CA SER A 101 6.46 23.94 31.14
C SER A 101 6.97 22.60 31.66
N GLY A 102 8.02 22.02 31.08
CA GLY A 102 8.46 20.64 31.27
C GLY A 102 7.98 19.68 30.16
N ALA A 103 7.13 20.13 29.25
CA ALA A 103 6.71 19.36 28.09
C ALA A 103 7.89 18.99 27.18
N LYS A 104 7.77 17.86 26.46
CA LYS A 104 8.83 17.39 25.57
C LYS A 104 8.28 16.96 24.21
N ILE A 105 9.02 17.23 23.15
CA ILE A 105 8.79 16.71 21.81
C ILE A 105 10.03 15.96 21.35
N TYR A 106 9.88 14.66 21.12
CA TYR A 106 10.93 13.76 20.66
C TYR A 106 10.90 13.60 19.16
N PHE A 107 12.06 13.34 18.56
CA PHE A 107 12.22 12.93 17.16
C PHE A 107 12.77 11.52 17.11
N GLY A 108 12.13 10.65 16.33
CA GLY A 108 12.51 9.24 16.24
C GLY A 108 12.44 8.70 14.82
N SER A 109 13.04 7.54 14.61
CA SER A 109 13.02 6.83 13.32
C SER A 109 12.84 5.32 13.53
N MET A 110 12.40 4.63 12.46
CA MET A 110 12.33 3.17 12.38
C MET A 110 12.82 2.72 11.02
N ASN A 111 14.11 2.46 10.87
CA ASN A 111 14.70 1.99 9.62
C ASN A 111 14.25 0.56 9.30
N HIS A 112 14.18 -0.29 10.32
CA HIS A 112 13.80 -1.68 10.24
C HIS A 112 12.59 -1.98 11.13
N ALA A 113 11.84 -3.03 10.81
CA ALA A 113 10.65 -3.42 11.56
C ALA A 113 10.93 -3.67 13.07
N GLN A 114 12.14 -4.09 13.41
CA GLN A 114 12.57 -4.33 14.81
C GLN A 114 12.76 -3.03 15.59
N ASP A 115 13.02 -1.90 14.94
CA ASP A 115 13.25 -0.61 15.62
C ASP A 115 12.01 -0.13 16.38
N ARG A 116 10.82 -0.67 16.06
CA ARG A 116 9.61 -0.41 16.84
C ARG A 116 9.77 -0.73 18.33
N TYR A 117 10.60 -1.71 18.67
CA TYR A 117 10.85 -2.08 20.06
C TYR A 117 11.66 -1.05 20.85
N ASN A 118 12.35 -0.11 20.18
CA ASN A 118 13.02 1.03 20.83
C ASN A 118 12.00 1.95 21.53
N TYR A 119 10.73 1.87 21.17
CA TYR A 119 9.62 2.61 21.78
C TYR A 119 8.90 1.81 22.87
N GLN A 120 9.37 0.62 23.21
CA GLN A 120 8.78 -0.22 24.25
C GLN A 120 8.87 0.50 25.62
N GLY A 121 7.80 0.42 26.40
CA GLY A 121 7.72 1.08 27.70
C GLY A 121 7.42 2.59 27.66
N GLN A 122 7.53 3.24 26.50
CA GLN A 122 7.26 4.67 26.34
C GLN A 122 5.77 4.97 26.16
N ALA A 123 5.37 6.22 26.42
CA ALA A 123 4.03 6.72 26.21
C ALA A 123 4.10 8.12 25.59
N TYR A 124 3.20 8.39 24.64
CA TYR A 124 3.12 9.68 23.95
C TYR A 124 1.67 10.13 23.83
N ASP A 125 1.41 11.39 24.22
CA ASP A 125 0.09 12.03 24.04
C ASP A 125 -0.18 12.35 22.57
N PHE A 126 0.88 12.70 21.83
CA PHE A 126 0.85 12.99 20.41
C PHE A 126 1.87 12.14 19.67
N ILE A 127 1.46 11.55 18.55
CA ILE A 127 2.38 10.92 17.60
C ILE A 127 2.13 11.52 16.21
N GLY A 128 3.17 12.12 15.66
CA GLY A 128 3.20 12.69 14.32
C GLY A 128 4.03 11.83 13.37
N PHE A 129 3.40 11.13 12.44
CA PHE A 129 4.11 10.41 11.37
C PHE A 129 4.30 11.33 10.17
N ASP A 130 5.53 11.58 9.77
CA ASP A 130 5.81 12.25 8.50
C ASP A 130 6.18 11.20 7.45
N GLU A 131 5.55 11.29 6.28
CA GLU A 131 5.59 10.29 5.20
C GLU A 131 5.10 8.91 5.66
N LEU A 132 3.86 8.82 6.12
CA LEU A 132 3.25 7.61 6.66
C LEU A 132 3.31 6.41 5.71
N THR A 133 3.29 6.63 4.42
CA THR A 133 3.38 5.58 3.39
C THR A 133 4.74 4.87 3.34
N HIS A 134 5.75 5.37 4.04
CA HIS A 134 7.02 4.67 4.20
C HIS A 134 7.02 3.65 5.35
N PHE A 135 5.97 3.61 6.15
CA PHE A 135 5.85 2.69 7.29
C PHE A 135 4.95 1.50 6.96
N THR A 136 5.32 0.32 7.45
CA THR A 136 4.44 -0.84 7.42
C THR A 136 3.27 -0.66 8.39
N TRP A 137 2.19 -1.45 8.20
CA TRP A 137 1.09 -1.48 9.16
C TRP A 137 1.54 -1.90 10.55
N GLU A 138 2.48 -2.83 10.66
CA GLU A 138 3.00 -3.32 11.93
C GLU A 138 3.72 -2.23 12.72
N GLU A 139 4.53 -1.41 12.07
CA GLU A 139 5.23 -0.27 12.68
C GLU A 139 4.24 0.79 13.16
N TYR A 140 3.26 1.15 12.32
CA TYR A 140 2.24 2.12 12.67
C TYR A 140 1.37 1.65 13.83
N SER A 141 0.83 0.43 13.75
CA SER A 141 -0.06 -0.13 14.78
C SER A 141 0.65 -0.33 16.13
N TYR A 142 1.93 -0.70 16.09
CA TYR A 142 2.75 -0.79 17.31
C TYR A 142 2.84 0.57 18.02
N LEU A 143 3.13 1.65 17.29
CA LEU A 143 3.19 3.00 17.87
C LEU A 143 1.82 3.51 18.33
N LEU A 144 0.72 3.12 17.69
CA LEU A 144 -0.61 3.43 18.19
C LEU A 144 -0.82 2.86 19.61
N SER A 145 -0.22 1.73 19.95
CA SER A 145 -0.27 1.17 21.32
C SER A 145 0.54 1.98 22.33
N ARG A 146 1.44 2.86 21.86
CA ARG A 146 2.20 3.81 22.68
C ARG A 146 1.50 5.16 22.79
N ASN A 147 0.45 5.41 22.00
CA ASN A 147 -0.33 6.64 22.03
C ASN A 147 -1.33 6.59 23.21
N ARG A 148 -0.86 7.00 24.36
CA ARG A 148 -1.62 6.98 25.64
C ARG A 148 -1.22 8.19 26.50
N PRO A 149 -2.07 8.64 27.44
CA PRO A 149 -1.78 9.83 28.23
C PRO A 149 -0.61 9.63 29.19
N ASN A 150 0.22 10.67 29.32
CA ASN A 150 1.30 10.75 30.32
C ASN A 150 0.85 11.43 31.62
N GLY A 151 -0.31 12.03 31.64
CA GLY A 151 -0.87 12.70 32.80
C GLY A 151 -2.27 13.22 32.53
N PRO A 152 -2.90 13.89 33.50
CA PRO A 152 -4.21 14.50 33.32
C PRO A 152 -4.16 15.64 32.29
N ASP A 153 -5.31 15.99 31.77
CA ASP A 153 -5.57 17.14 30.89
C ASP A 153 -4.91 17.09 29.50
N THR A 154 -4.18 16.00 29.18
CA THR A 154 -3.64 15.81 27.84
C THR A 154 -4.65 15.08 26.93
N ARG A 155 -4.76 15.57 25.73
CA ARG A 155 -5.48 14.86 24.64
C ARG A 155 -4.54 13.91 23.94
N VAL A 156 -5.01 12.66 23.71
CA VAL A 156 -4.27 11.61 23.00
C VAL A 156 -4.74 11.49 21.57
N TYR A 157 -3.85 11.67 20.60
CA TYR A 157 -4.20 11.61 19.17
C TYR A 157 -2.97 11.43 18.27
N THR A 158 -3.24 10.99 17.05
CA THR A 158 -2.22 10.79 16.01
C THR A 158 -2.48 11.70 14.81
N ARG A 159 -1.41 12.21 14.23
CA ARG A 159 -1.41 12.97 12.98
C ARG A 159 -0.40 12.35 12.03
N ALA A 160 -0.75 12.30 10.76
CA ALA A 160 0.13 11.76 9.74
C ALA A 160 0.13 12.64 8.50
N THR A 161 1.27 12.71 7.84
CA THR A 161 1.40 13.25 6.48
C THR A 161 1.81 12.14 5.53
N ALA A 162 1.43 12.22 4.26
CA ALA A 162 1.87 11.29 3.25
C ALA A 162 1.75 11.85 1.82
N ASN A 163 2.63 11.36 0.95
CA ASN A 163 2.42 11.33 -0.49
C ASN A 163 2.00 9.92 -0.90
N PRO A 164 1.33 9.72 -2.05
CA PRO A 164 1.15 8.39 -2.63
C PRO A 164 2.49 7.72 -2.95
N GLY A 165 2.58 6.42 -2.75
CA GLY A 165 3.79 5.62 -2.99
C GLY A 165 4.42 5.08 -1.71
N GLY A 166 5.42 4.19 -1.86
CA GLY A 166 6.11 3.54 -0.74
C GLY A 166 5.41 2.27 -0.24
N ILE A 167 6.11 1.50 0.59
CA ILE A 167 5.72 0.17 1.08
C ILE A 167 4.37 0.15 1.81
N GLY A 168 4.04 1.23 2.50
CA GLY A 168 2.78 1.37 3.24
C GLY A 168 1.62 1.93 2.43
N HIS A 169 1.81 2.25 1.14
CA HIS A 169 0.79 2.88 0.31
C HIS A 169 -0.56 2.15 0.37
N GLY A 170 -0.54 0.83 0.18
CA GLY A 170 -1.76 0.02 0.12
C GLY A 170 -2.59 0.09 1.40
N TRP A 171 -1.97 -0.08 2.57
CA TRP A 171 -2.71 -0.04 3.83
C TRP A 171 -3.15 1.39 4.21
N VAL A 172 -2.35 2.42 3.90
CA VAL A 172 -2.72 3.84 4.12
C VAL A 172 -3.93 4.21 3.28
N LYS A 173 -3.91 3.86 1.98
CA LYS A 173 -5.03 4.05 1.07
C LYS A 173 -6.29 3.33 1.55
N ALA A 174 -6.18 2.04 1.91
CA ALA A 174 -7.30 1.24 2.42
C ALA A 174 -7.87 1.78 3.74
N ARG A 175 -7.03 2.37 4.61
CA ARG A 175 -7.45 2.88 5.91
C ARG A 175 -8.09 4.26 5.85
N PHE A 176 -7.52 5.18 5.05
CA PHE A 176 -7.85 6.59 5.11
C PHE A 176 -8.52 7.13 3.84
N VAL A 177 -8.15 6.62 2.66
CA VAL A 177 -8.54 7.23 1.38
C VAL A 177 -9.75 6.53 0.77
N SER A 178 -9.67 5.20 0.58
CA SER A 178 -10.71 4.44 -0.12
C SER A 178 -12.04 4.30 0.63
N PRO A 179 -12.11 4.30 1.99
CA PRO A 179 -13.36 4.01 2.68
C PRO A 179 -14.41 5.11 2.60
N ALA A 180 -14.03 6.36 2.34
CA ALA A 180 -14.96 7.48 2.29
C ALA A 180 -14.38 8.65 1.46
N PRO A 181 -15.24 9.54 0.91
CA PRO A 181 -14.78 10.75 0.26
C PRO A 181 -13.88 11.60 1.15
N PRO A 182 -12.90 12.34 0.60
CA PRO A 182 -12.03 13.24 1.36
C PRO A 182 -12.82 14.20 2.25
N GLY A 183 -12.33 14.45 3.46
CA GLY A 183 -12.99 15.31 4.44
C GLY A 183 -14.15 14.66 5.20
N THR A 184 -14.46 13.42 4.91
CA THR A 184 -15.52 12.67 5.61
C THR A 184 -14.98 11.98 6.86
N ARG A 185 -15.64 12.21 8.01
CA ARG A 185 -15.29 11.56 9.27
C ARG A 185 -15.72 10.11 9.27
N MET A 186 -14.78 9.21 9.42
CA MET A 186 -15.00 7.77 9.57
C MET A 186 -15.06 7.39 11.05
N VAL A 187 -15.98 6.50 11.42
CA VAL A 187 -16.15 6.00 12.78
C VAL A 187 -15.99 4.49 12.79
N GLN A 188 -15.14 4.00 13.67
CA GLN A 188 -14.96 2.57 13.91
C GLN A 188 -15.26 2.25 15.37
N MET A 189 -16.11 1.26 15.60
CA MET A 189 -16.36 0.71 16.92
C MET A 189 -15.37 -0.44 17.16
N VAL A 190 -14.47 -0.26 18.13
CA VAL A 190 -13.49 -1.27 18.53
C VAL A 190 -14.02 -1.96 19.78
N LYS A 191 -14.15 -3.29 19.70
CA LYS A 191 -14.63 -4.12 20.79
C LYS A 191 -13.47 -4.82 21.49
N ALA A 192 -13.45 -4.79 22.79
CA ALA A 192 -12.54 -5.54 23.64
C ALA A 192 -13.36 -6.25 24.73
N ARG A 193 -12.86 -7.35 25.27
CA ARG A 193 -13.48 -8.05 26.40
C ARG A 193 -12.63 -7.84 27.64
N ALA A 194 -13.23 -7.32 28.69
CA ALA A 194 -12.59 -7.19 29.99
C ALA A 194 -12.38 -8.58 30.64
N PRO A 195 -11.46 -8.73 31.62
CA PRO A 195 -11.23 -9.99 32.33
C PRO A 195 -12.50 -10.55 33.01
N ASP A 196 -13.43 -9.69 33.41
CA ASP A 196 -14.72 -10.05 34.00
C ASP A 196 -15.80 -10.44 32.97
N GLY A 197 -15.43 -10.51 31.67
CA GLY A 197 -16.32 -10.91 30.58
C GLY A 197 -17.12 -9.78 29.94
N ARG A 198 -17.11 -8.56 30.51
CA ARG A 198 -17.82 -7.41 29.91
C ARG A 198 -17.24 -6.99 28.58
N GLU A 199 -18.11 -6.71 27.63
CA GLU A 199 -17.72 -6.10 26.35
C GLU A 199 -17.46 -4.60 26.54
N ILE A 200 -16.25 -4.17 26.20
CA ILE A 200 -15.85 -2.76 26.16
C ILE A 200 -15.91 -2.32 24.70
N VAL A 201 -16.73 -1.34 24.40
CA VAL A 201 -16.85 -0.77 23.06
C VAL A 201 -16.27 0.64 23.07
N GLN A 202 -15.23 0.86 22.26
CA GLN A 202 -14.61 2.17 22.10
C GLN A 202 -14.83 2.72 20.70
N ARG A 203 -15.23 3.97 20.64
CA ARG A 203 -15.37 4.72 19.39
C ARG A 203 -14.01 5.30 18.98
N ARG A 204 -13.49 4.91 17.83
CA ARG A 204 -12.30 5.50 17.18
C ARG A 204 -12.72 6.26 15.93
N THR A 205 -12.13 7.41 15.73
CA THR A 205 -12.46 8.28 14.60
C THR A 205 -11.22 8.57 13.78
N ARG A 206 -11.39 8.61 12.45
CA ARG A 206 -10.32 8.97 11.51
C ARG A 206 -10.86 9.78 10.36
N ILE A 207 -9.98 10.52 9.69
CA ILE A 207 -10.33 11.35 8.54
C ILE A 207 -9.11 11.53 7.64
N PHE A 208 -9.38 11.65 6.34
CA PHE A 208 -8.41 12.05 5.32
C PHE A 208 -8.67 13.49 4.88
N ILE A 209 -7.64 14.33 4.95
CA ILE A 209 -7.64 15.71 4.44
C ILE A 209 -6.71 15.75 3.23
N PRO A 210 -7.21 15.99 2.02
CA PRO A 210 -6.38 16.07 0.83
C PRO A 210 -5.56 17.36 0.81
N SER A 211 -4.39 17.28 0.18
CA SER A 211 -3.47 18.40 -0.03
C SER A 211 -2.85 18.32 -1.41
N THR A 212 -2.83 19.44 -2.11
CA THR A 212 -2.15 19.60 -3.40
C THR A 212 -1.16 20.75 -3.34
N VAL A 213 -0.28 20.85 -4.32
CA VAL A 213 0.63 22.00 -4.45
C VAL A 213 -0.15 23.32 -4.58
N PHE A 214 -1.35 23.29 -5.17
CA PHE A 214 -2.22 24.45 -5.35
C PHE A 214 -2.80 24.99 -4.03
N ASP A 215 -2.78 24.18 -2.96
CA ASP A 215 -3.16 24.61 -1.61
C ASP A 215 -2.06 25.43 -0.91
N ASN A 216 -0.87 25.59 -1.52
CA ASN A 216 0.28 26.27 -0.93
C ASN A 216 0.67 27.50 -1.76
N ALA A 217 -0.13 28.56 -1.65
CA ALA A 217 0.10 29.81 -2.36
C ALA A 217 1.50 30.39 -2.05
N ALA A 218 1.98 30.27 -0.81
CA ALA A 218 3.29 30.78 -0.43
C ALA A 218 4.44 30.06 -1.17
N LEU A 219 4.32 28.78 -1.46
CA LEU A 219 5.32 28.07 -2.27
C LEU A 219 5.29 28.57 -3.71
N LEU A 220 4.10 28.67 -4.29
CA LEU A 220 3.94 29.09 -5.70
C LEU A 220 4.34 30.54 -5.95
N GLU A 221 4.17 31.42 -4.95
CA GLU A 221 4.65 32.80 -5.00
C GLU A 221 6.19 32.86 -4.93
N ASN A 222 6.83 32.00 -4.11
CA ASN A 222 8.28 31.99 -3.93
C ASN A 222 9.02 31.24 -5.05
N ASP A 223 8.39 30.18 -5.60
CA ASP A 223 8.94 29.36 -6.68
C ASP A 223 7.84 29.03 -7.72
N PRO A 224 7.54 29.92 -8.64
CA PRO A 224 6.59 29.68 -9.72
C PRO A 224 7.01 28.54 -10.66
N GLY A 225 8.32 28.21 -10.74
CA GLY A 225 8.88 27.14 -11.55
C GLY A 225 8.60 25.74 -11.03
N TYR A 226 8.26 25.61 -9.75
CA TYR A 226 8.04 24.29 -9.12
C TYR A 226 6.93 23.47 -9.78
N LEU A 227 5.85 24.10 -10.24
CA LEU A 227 4.80 23.42 -11.02
C LEU A 227 5.33 22.84 -12.32
N GLY A 228 6.21 23.57 -13.02
CA GLY A 228 6.85 23.06 -14.24
C GLY A 228 7.72 21.84 -13.96
N THR A 229 8.46 21.84 -12.85
CA THR A 229 9.27 20.70 -12.40
C THR A 229 8.39 19.45 -12.15
N LEU A 230 7.28 19.59 -11.43
CA LEU A 230 6.35 18.50 -11.20
C LEU A 230 5.64 18.03 -12.47
N ALA A 231 5.29 18.93 -13.37
CA ALA A 231 4.64 18.61 -14.65
C ALA A 231 5.56 17.87 -15.64
N ALA A 232 6.88 18.03 -15.50
CA ALA A 232 7.89 17.34 -16.32
C ALA A 232 8.20 15.92 -15.85
N LEU A 233 7.69 15.48 -14.70
CA LEU A 233 7.89 14.13 -14.20
C LEU A 233 7.20 13.07 -15.10
N PRO A 234 7.66 11.81 -15.05
CA PRO A 234 6.95 10.69 -15.67
C PRO A 234 5.47 10.68 -15.26
N GLU A 235 4.59 10.18 -16.13
CA GLU A 235 3.13 10.33 -15.96
C GLU A 235 2.60 9.81 -14.62
N ALA A 236 3.10 8.66 -14.13
CA ALA A 236 2.69 8.10 -12.84
C ALA A 236 3.13 9.01 -11.67
N GLU A 237 4.37 9.51 -11.70
CA GLU A 237 4.89 10.42 -10.69
C GLU A 237 4.17 11.77 -10.72
N LYS A 238 3.90 12.30 -11.90
CA LYS A 238 3.13 13.53 -12.08
C LYS A 238 1.74 13.39 -11.48
N LYS A 239 1.03 12.29 -11.75
CA LYS A 239 -0.30 12.03 -11.15
C LYS A 239 -0.22 11.97 -9.62
N ALA A 240 0.75 11.26 -9.07
CA ALA A 240 0.95 11.15 -7.64
C ALA A 240 1.36 12.47 -6.99
N LEU A 241 2.40 13.15 -7.51
CA LEU A 241 3.04 14.27 -6.84
C LEU A 241 2.44 15.63 -7.19
N LEU A 242 1.85 15.80 -8.38
CA LEU A 242 1.19 17.05 -8.77
C LEU A 242 -0.30 17.04 -8.39
N TYR A 243 -0.99 15.93 -8.66
CA TYR A 243 -2.45 15.84 -8.45
C TYR A 243 -2.85 15.09 -7.18
N GLY A 244 -1.91 14.38 -6.53
CA GLY A 244 -2.19 13.63 -5.32
C GLY A 244 -3.04 12.37 -5.58
N ASP A 245 -2.90 11.78 -6.76
CA ASP A 245 -3.60 10.57 -7.17
C ASP A 245 -3.08 9.36 -6.39
N TRP A 246 -3.99 8.67 -5.70
CA TRP A 246 -3.70 7.46 -4.93
C TRP A 246 -3.84 6.18 -5.76
N ASP A 247 -4.22 6.26 -7.03
CA ASP A 247 -4.31 5.13 -7.95
C ASP A 247 -3.06 5.00 -8.85
N SER A 248 -2.20 6.05 -8.87
CA SER A 248 -0.94 6.09 -9.61
C SER A 248 0.17 6.60 -8.69
N PHE A 249 1.31 5.89 -8.60
CA PHE A 249 2.42 6.32 -7.73
C PHE A 249 3.77 5.77 -8.20
N THR A 250 4.84 6.42 -7.76
CA THR A 250 6.22 6.01 -8.04
C THR A 250 6.54 4.66 -7.41
N GLY A 251 7.19 3.78 -8.17
CA GLY A 251 7.58 2.46 -7.69
C GLY A 251 6.49 1.40 -7.80
N GLN A 252 5.32 1.72 -8.38
CA GLN A 252 4.29 0.74 -8.69
C GLN A 252 4.81 -0.31 -9.68
N VAL A 253 4.63 -1.60 -9.35
CA VAL A 253 5.11 -2.71 -10.20
C VAL A 253 4.23 -2.86 -11.44
N PHE A 254 2.92 -2.95 -11.26
CA PHE A 254 1.97 -3.25 -12.35
C PHE A 254 1.21 -2.00 -12.77
N THR A 255 1.88 -1.15 -13.55
CA THR A 255 1.30 0.12 -14.07
C THR A 255 0.24 -0.10 -15.15
N GLU A 256 0.19 -1.30 -15.75
CA GLU A 256 -0.80 -1.70 -16.74
C GLU A 256 -2.18 -1.95 -16.12
N TRP A 257 -2.22 -2.17 -14.79
CA TRP A 257 -3.48 -2.49 -14.11
C TRP A 257 -4.51 -1.38 -14.24
N LYS A 258 -5.70 -1.76 -14.68
CA LYS A 258 -6.83 -0.86 -14.79
C LYS A 258 -8.10 -1.53 -14.25
N ASN A 259 -8.78 -0.83 -13.35
CA ASN A 259 -10.09 -1.21 -12.84
C ASN A 259 -11.11 -0.14 -13.24
N ASP A 260 -11.86 -0.41 -14.29
CA ASP A 260 -12.82 0.53 -14.86
C ASP A 260 -14.24 -0.06 -14.81
N PRO A 261 -15.08 0.35 -13.85
CA PRO A 261 -16.44 -0.17 -13.70
C PRO A 261 -17.35 0.06 -14.91
N ALA A 262 -17.08 1.05 -15.77
CA ALA A 262 -17.85 1.31 -16.97
C ALA A 262 -17.67 0.19 -18.01
N HIS A 263 -16.60 -0.56 -17.92
CA HIS A 263 -16.20 -1.61 -18.85
C HIS A 263 -16.31 -3.03 -18.29
N TYR A 264 -16.96 -3.23 -17.14
CA TYR A 264 -17.10 -4.58 -16.55
C TYR A 264 -17.93 -5.54 -17.42
N ASP A 265 -18.87 -5.03 -18.19
CA ASP A 265 -19.81 -5.83 -18.99
C ASP A 265 -19.26 -6.14 -20.40
N ASP A 266 -18.56 -5.20 -21.03
CA ASP A 266 -17.91 -5.41 -22.34
C ASP A 266 -16.54 -6.07 -22.24
N GLN A 267 -15.96 -6.16 -21.01
CA GLN A 267 -14.71 -6.83 -20.68
C GLN A 267 -13.48 -6.26 -21.41
N ARG A 268 -13.54 -5.01 -21.88
CA ARG A 268 -12.48 -4.34 -22.63
C ARG A 268 -11.89 -3.18 -21.84
N TRP A 269 -10.61 -2.97 -22.00
CA TRP A 269 -9.87 -1.86 -21.37
C TRP A 269 -9.99 -1.84 -19.84
N THR A 270 -10.27 -3.02 -19.26
CA THR A 270 -10.34 -3.25 -17.82
C THR A 270 -9.85 -4.66 -17.48
N HIS A 271 -9.21 -4.83 -16.33
CA HIS A 271 -8.84 -6.15 -15.80
C HIS A 271 -9.94 -6.76 -14.94
N VAL A 272 -10.82 -5.91 -14.40
CA VAL A 272 -11.92 -6.34 -13.53
C VAL A 272 -13.19 -6.46 -14.34
N ILE A 273 -13.90 -7.58 -14.19
CA ILE A 273 -15.10 -7.90 -14.96
C ILE A 273 -16.20 -8.45 -14.05
N ARG A 274 -17.44 -8.44 -14.52
CA ARG A 274 -18.53 -9.13 -13.84
C ARG A 274 -18.39 -10.64 -13.93
N PRO A 275 -18.78 -11.40 -12.88
CA PRO A 275 -18.83 -12.85 -12.94
C PRO A 275 -19.75 -13.34 -14.07
N PHE A 276 -19.30 -14.36 -14.76
CA PHE A 276 -20.09 -15.09 -15.76
C PHE A 276 -19.98 -16.60 -15.53
N ARG A 277 -20.86 -17.38 -16.14
CA ARG A 277 -20.83 -18.83 -15.98
C ARG A 277 -19.65 -19.43 -16.75
N ILE A 278 -18.75 -20.11 -16.04
CA ILE A 278 -17.58 -20.76 -16.64
C ILE A 278 -18.02 -22.02 -17.41
N PRO A 279 -17.66 -22.15 -18.70
CA PRO A 279 -17.93 -23.34 -19.51
C PRO A 279 -17.34 -24.61 -18.87
N GLY A 280 -18.07 -25.73 -19.01
CA GLY A 280 -17.69 -27.00 -18.38
C GLY A 280 -16.36 -27.57 -18.87
N HIS A 281 -15.97 -27.28 -20.09
CA HIS A 281 -14.75 -27.79 -20.74
C HIS A 281 -13.49 -26.96 -20.44
N TRP A 282 -13.64 -25.75 -19.87
CA TRP A 282 -12.48 -24.93 -19.48
C TRP A 282 -11.72 -25.59 -18.33
N LYS A 283 -10.40 -25.55 -18.38
CA LYS A 283 -9.54 -26.03 -17.29
C LYS A 283 -9.64 -25.09 -16.09
N ILE A 284 -9.66 -25.68 -14.90
CA ILE A 284 -9.62 -24.93 -13.64
C ILE A 284 -8.30 -25.18 -12.93
N TRP A 285 -7.62 -24.10 -12.59
CA TRP A 285 -6.43 -24.10 -11.77
C TRP A 285 -6.74 -23.56 -10.38
N ARG A 286 -6.00 -24.03 -9.38
CA ARG A 286 -6.00 -23.50 -8.02
C ARG A 286 -4.56 -23.18 -7.63
N GLY A 287 -4.26 -21.91 -7.36
CA GLY A 287 -3.00 -21.46 -6.78
C GLY A 287 -3.08 -21.44 -5.26
N TYR A 288 -1.96 -21.64 -4.59
CA TYR A 288 -1.88 -21.59 -3.13
C TYR A 288 -0.53 -21.04 -2.66
N ASP A 289 -0.60 -20.05 -1.77
CA ASP A 289 0.50 -19.52 -0.98
C ASP A 289 0.18 -19.72 0.50
N PHE A 290 1.04 -20.43 1.24
CA PHE A 290 0.82 -20.76 2.64
C PHE A 290 1.17 -19.58 3.55
N GLY A 291 0.30 -19.28 4.51
CA GLY A 291 0.56 -18.35 5.60
C GLY A 291 -0.13 -18.80 6.89
N TYR A 292 0.50 -18.52 8.02
CA TYR A 292 -0.06 -18.73 9.36
C TYR A 292 -0.23 -17.41 10.09
N SER A 293 0.87 -16.73 10.39
CA SER A 293 0.86 -15.37 10.98
C SER A 293 0.61 -14.29 9.94
N LYS A 294 1.05 -14.52 8.71
CA LYS A 294 0.69 -13.77 7.52
C LYS A 294 -0.52 -14.45 6.85
N PRO A 295 -1.29 -13.74 6.02
CA PRO A 295 -2.41 -14.35 5.31
C PRO A 295 -1.96 -15.49 4.40
N PHE A 296 -2.72 -16.57 4.33
CA PHE A 296 -2.61 -17.51 3.22
C PHE A 296 -3.49 -17.02 2.06
N SER A 297 -3.10 -17.36 0.84
CA SER A 297 -3.85 -17.04 -0.37
C SER A 297 -4.22 -18.27 -1.17
N VAL A 298 -5.47 -18.32 -1.64
CA VAL A 298 -5.95 -19.31 -2.61
C VAL A 298 -6.71 -18.58 -3.70
N GLY A 299 -6.33 -18.82 -4.95
CA GLY A 299 -7.06 -18.29 -6.12
C GLY A 299 -7.50 -19.42 -7.05
N TRP A 300 -8.71 -19.36 -7.58
CA TRP A 300 -9.19 -20.25 -8.62
C TRP A 300 -9.24 -19.51 -9.95
N TYR A 301 -8.71 -20.17 -10.98
CA TYR A 301 -8.55 -19.61 -12.33
C TYR A 301 -9.16 -20.54 -13.38
N ALA A 302 -9.97 -19.99 -14.25
CA ALA A 302 -10.43 -20.68 -15.43
C ALA A 302 -9.61 -20.26 -16.64
N ALA A 303 -9.21 -21.21 -17.50
CA ALA A 303 -8.49 -20.95 -18.74
C ALA A 303 -9.41 -21.20 -19.95
N ASP A 304 -9.55 -20.20 -20.83
CA ASP A 304 -10.26 -20.37 -22.10
C ASP A 304 -9.35 -21.01 -23.17
N GLU A 305 -9.90 -21.23 -24.36
CA GLU A 305 -9.21 -21.87 -25.48
C GLU A 305 -8.07 -21.00 -26.06
N GLU A 306 -8.10 -19.68 -25.81
CA GLU A 306 -7.07 -18.73 -26.23
C GLU A 306 -5.94 -18.65 -25.20
N GLY A 307 -6.07 -19.34 -24.05
CA GLY A 307 -5.12 -19.30 -22.94
C GLY A 307 -5.25 -18.05 -22.04
N ARG A 308 -6.33 -17.30 -22.17
CA ARG A 308 -6.68 -16.21 -21.24
C ARG A 308 -7.11 -16.82 -19.93
N LEU A 309 -6.60 -16.28 -18.83
CA LEU A 309 -6.95 -16.68 -17.48
C LEU A 309 -7.96 -15.73 -16.86
N TYR A 310 -8.95 -16.32 -16.21
CA TYR A 310 -9.96 -15.61 -15.43
C TYR A 310 -9.83 -16.03 -13.97
N ARG A 311 -9.43 -15.09 -13.08
CA ARG A 311 -9.52 -15.33 -11.64
C ARG A 311 -10.98 -15.24 -11.23
N ILE A 312 -11.59 -16.39 -10.97
CA ILE A 312 -13.05 -16.51 -10.77
C ILE A 312 -13.45 -16.48 -9.29
N ARG A 313 -12.52 -16.83 -8.40
CA ARG A 313 -12.75 -16.89 -6.95
C ARG A 313 -11.45 -16.69 -6.20
N GLU A 314 -11.56 -16.23 -4.95
CA GLU A 314 -10.46 -16.16 -4.00
C GLU A 314 -10.89 -16.60 -2.60
N LEU A 315 -9.94 -17.14 -1.84
CA LEU A 315 -10.01 -17.36 -0.40
C LEU A 315 -8.74 -16.78 0.21
N TYR A 316 -8.89 -15.73 0.99
CA TYR A 316 -7.77 -15.01 1.57
C TYR A 316 -7.85 -15.01 3.09
N GLY A 317 -6.86 -15.65 3.74
CA GLY A 317 -6.86 -15.90 5.17
C GLY A 317 -6.40 -14.73 6.00
N CYS A 318 -7.03 -13.56 5.86
CA CYS A 318 -6.71 -12.36 6.62
C CYS A 318 -7.74 -12.07 7.73
N THR A 319 -7.29 -11.41 8.81
CA THR A 319 -8.15 -10.98 9.93
C THR A 319 -8.96 -9.72 9.63
N GLY A 320 -8.71 -9.05 8.49
CA GLY A 320 -9.18 -7.69 8.19
C GLY A 320 -8.16 -6.61 8.60
N THR A 321 -7.13 -6.96 9.34
CA THR A 321 -5.92 -6.15 9.55
C THR A 321 -4.96 -6.39 8.37
N PRO A 322 -4.36 -5.33 7.78
CA PRO A 322 -3.41 -5.50 6.69
C PRO A 322 -2.28 -6.48 7.03
N ASN A 323 -2.02 -7.43 6.15
CA ASN A 323 -0.93 -8.40 6.23
C ASN A 323 -0.92 -9.27 7.53
N GLU A 324 -2.11 -9.50 8.14
CA GLU A 324 -2.27 -10.33 9.34
C GLU A 324 -3.13 -11.56 9.05
N GLY A 325 -2.56 -12.77 9.25
CA GLY A 325 -3.20 -14.05 9.02
C GLY A 325 -4.13 -14.49 10.16
N ILE A 326 -5.14 -15.29 9.81
CA ILE A 326 -6.13 -15.83 10.77
C ILE A 326 -5.59 -16.97 11.64
N LYS A 327 -4.31 -17.30 11.55
CA LYS A 327 -3.62 -18.37 12.30
C LYS A 327 -4.30 -19.73 12.19
N ALA A 328 -4.75 -20.07 10.98
CA ALA A 328 -5.27 -21.38 10.67
C ALA A 328 -4.11 -22.34 10.36
N ASP A 329 -4.13 -23.53 10.97
CA ASP A 329 -3.17 -24.58 10.67
C ASP A 329 -3.42 -25.20 9.28
N PRO A 330 -2.45 -25.98 8.71
CA PRO A 330 -2.58 -26.51 7.35
C PRO A 330 -3.85 -27.34 7.12
N VAL A 331 -4.27 -28.15 8.10
CA VAL A 331 -5.47 -29.00 7.98
C VAL A 331 -6.75 -28.17 7.97
N LYS A 332 -6.79 -27.12 8.81
CA LYS A 332 -7.91 -26.16 8.82
C LYS A 332 -8.00 -25.39 7.51
N GLN A 333 -6.86 -24.94 6.96
CA GLN A 333 -6.82 -24.29 5.65
C GLN A 333 -7.34 -25.23 4.55
N ALA A 334 -6.91 -26.52 4.55
CA ALA A 334 -7.40 -27.50 3.60
C ALA A 334 -8.92 -27.68 3.68
N ARG A 335 -9.49 -27.73 4.88
CA ARG A 335 -10.95 -27.79 5.07
C ARG A 335 -11.64 -26.57 4.48
N MET A 336 -11.14 -25.38 4.74
CA MET A 336 -11.69 -24.15 4.20
C MET A 336 -11.65 -24.11 2.66
N ILE A 337 -10.58 -24.63 2.05
CA ILE A 337 -10.44 -24.74 0.59
C ILE A 337 -11.51 -25.71 0.04
N ARG A 338 -11.67 -26.88 0.64
CA ARG A 338 -12.68 -27.86 0.20
C ARG A 338 -14.10 -27.33 0.36
N GLU A 339 -14.42 -26.72 1.49
CA GLU A 339 -15.72 -26.07 1.71
C GLU A 339 -16.00 -24.98 0.64
N ALA A 340 -14.99 -24.21 0.28
CA ALA A 340 -15.11 -23.21 -0.78
C ALA A 340 -15.41 -23.85 -2.15
N GLU A 341 -14.77 -24.97 -2.50
CA GLU A 341 -14.98 -25.70 -3.76
C GLU A 341 -16.34 -26.39 -3.81
N GLU A 342 -16.77 -27.02 -2.71
CA GLU A 342 -18.04 -27.74 -2.62
C GLU A 342 -19.25 -26.79 -2.62
N ASN A 343 -19.11 -25.60 -2.06
CA ASN A 343 -20.20 -24.62 -2.00
C ASN A 343 -20.28 -23.71 -3.22
N ASP A 344 -19.30 -23.72 -4.12
CA ASP A 344 -19.32 -22.89 -5.32
C ASP A 344 -19.85 -23.66 -6.54
N PRO A 345 -20.96 -23.20 -7.15
CA PRO A 345 -21.53 -23.86 -8.34
C PRO A 345 -20.57 -23.93 -9.55
N MET A 346 -19.58 -23.04 -9.62
CA MET A 346 -18.59 -23.03 -10.72
C MET A 346 -17.46 -24.04 -10.49
N LEU A 347 -17.24 -24.48 -9.25
CA LEU A 347 -16.13 -25.36 -8.87
C LEU A 347 -16.58 -26.78 -8.50
N ARG A 348 -17.81 -26.91 -7.99
CA ARG A 348 -18.34 -28.18 -7.51
C ARG A 348 -18.29 -29.27 -8.58
N GLY A 349 -17.66 -30.41 -8.23
CA GLY A 349 -17.57 -31.56 -9.11
C GLY A 349 -16.62 -31.40 -10.30
N ARG A 350 -15.84 -30.32 -10.36
CA ARG A 350 -14.85 -30.10 -11.41
C ARG A 350 -13.48 -30.67 -11.02
N THR A 351 -12.73 -31.08 -12.03
CA THR A 351 -11.30 -31.37 -11.85
C THR A 351 -10.56 -30.05 -11.71
N ILE A 352 -9.84 -29.88 -10.59
CA ILE A 352 -9.08 -28.69 -10.27
C ILE A 352 -7.60 -29.06 -10.16
N LEU A 353 -6.77 -28.41 -10.95
CA LEU A 353 -5.32 -28.60 -10.95
C LEU A 353 -4.70 -27.67 -9.88
N GLY A 354 -4.10 -28.25 -8.84
CA GLY A 354 -3.51 -27.49 -7.74
C GLY A 354 -2.03 -27.22 -7.95
N VAL A 355 -1.60 -25.97 -7.82
CA VAL A 355 -0.20 -25.56 -7.80
C VAL A 355 0.06 -24.69 -6.57
N ALA A 356 1.20 -24.88 -5.90
CA ALA A 356 1.48 -24.20 -4.64
C ALA A 356 2.95 -23.82 -4.50
N ASP A 357 3.22 -22.93 -3.53
CA ASP A 357 4.58 -22.61 -3.12
C ASP A 357 5.39 -23.88 -2.88
N PRO A 358 6.56 -24.05 -3.52
CA PRO A 358 7.46 -25.17 -3.26
C PRO A 358 7.83 -25.36 -1.78
N ALA A 359 7.80 -24.32 -0.97
CA ALA A 359 8.12 -24.40 0.45
C ALA A 359 7.16 -25.33 1.24
N ILE A 360 5.91 -25.53 0.77
CA ILE A 360 4.95 -26.43 1.46
C ILE A 360 5.31 -27.91 1.37
N PHE A 361 6.24 -28.29 0.47
CA PHE A 361 6.73 -29.65 0.30
C PHE A 361 7.95 -29.97 1.18
N ASN A 362 8.44 -28.99 1.95
CA ASN A 362 9.61 -29.15 2.81
C ASN A 362 9.29 -30.03 4.03
N GLU A 363 10.06 -31.10 4.23
CA GLU A 363 9.92 -32.07 5.33
C GLU A 363 10.96 -31.86 6.44
N SER A 364 11.78 -30.82 6.40
CA SER A 364 12.87 -30.60 7.35
C SER A 364 12.45 -30.47 8.82
N GLN A 365 11.18 -30.23 9.08
CA GLN A 365 10.60 -30.10 10.42
C GLN A 365 9.51 -31.15 10.73
N GLY A 366 9.47 -32.23 9.98
CA GLY A 366 8.46 -33.30 10.10
C GLY A 366 7.65 -33.45 8.82
N GLU A 367 6.37 -33.82 8.96
CA GLU A 367 5.49 -33.98 7.80
C GLU A 367 5.26 -32.64 7.08
N SER A 368 5.37 -32.66 5.73
CA SER A 368 5.18 -31.45 4.92
C SER A 368 3.72 -30.96 4.95
N ILE A 369 3.53 -29.67 4.74
CA ILE A 369 2.20 -29.05 4.66
C ILE A 369 1.39 -29.68 3.54
N ALA A 370 2.00 -29.95 2.37
CA ALA A 370 1.36 -30.63 1.26
C ALA A 370 0.84 -32.02 1.67
N ALA A 371 1.67 -32.82 2.35
CA ALA A 371 1.28 -34.13 2.82
C ALA A 371 0.14 -34.09 3.87
N MET A 372 0.16 -33.13 4.79
CA MET A 372 -0.93 -32.91 5.75
C MET A 372 -2.27 -32.61 5.06
N GLN A 373 -2.24 -31.82 3.97
CA GLN A 373 -3.43 -31.42 3.23
C GLN A 373 -3.94 -32.52 2.27
N GLU A 374 -3.07 -33.41 1.83
CA GLU A 374 -3.42 -34.55 0.97
C GLU A 374 -4.13 -35.67 1.72
N LYS A 375 -4.04 -35.71 3.04
CA LYS A 375 -4.70 -36.74 3.86
C LYS A 375 -6.20 -36.55 3.98
N SER A 376 -6.90 -37.62 4.25
CA SER A 376 -8.31 -37.62 4.61
C SER A 376 -8.61 -36.65 5.76
N PRO A 377 -9.75 -35.93 5.74
CA PRO A 377 -10.83 -36.02 4.76
C PRO A 377 -10.70 -35.06 3.56
N ASN A 378 -9.65 -34.22 3.50
CA ASN A 378 -9.62 -33.11 2.58
C ASN A 378 -9.12 -33.48 1.17
N PHE A 379 -8.13 -34.39 1.07
CA PHE A 379 -7.57 -34.90 -0.19
C PHE A 379 -7.20 -33.75 -1.19
N LEU A 380 -6.52 -32.72 -0.72
CA LEU A 380 -6.01 -31.66 -1.59
C LEU A 380 -4.66 -32.10 -2.15
N HIS A 381 -4.60 -32.19 -3.47
CA HIS A 381 -3.35 -32.46 -4.18
C HIS A 381 -2.76 -31.19 -4.75
N TRP A 382 -1.44 -31.03 -4.60
CA TRP A 382 -0.66 -29.89 -5.06
C TRP A 382 0.53 -30.35 -5.91
N ALA A 383 0.81 -29.61 -6.96
CA ALA A 383 2.10 -29.64 -7.66
C ALA A 383 2.97 -28.47 -7.16
N PRO A 384 4.30 -28.66 -7.06
CA PRO A 384 5.19 -27.54 -6.73
C PRO A 384 5.23 -26.55 -7.88
N GLY A 385 4.97 -25.28 -7.60
CA GLY A 385 5.03 -24.19 -8.57
C GLY A 385 6.46 -23.78 -8.90
N ASP A 386 6.67 -23.21 -10.07
CA ASP A 386 7.94 -22.56 -10.41
C ASP A 386 8.08 -21.25 -9.62
N HIS A 387 9.09 -21.16 -8.77
CA HIS A 387 9.35 -20.01 -7.91
C HIS A 387 10.29 -18.96 -8.53
N THR A 388 10.62 -19.07 -9.83
CA THR A 388 11.47 -18.10 -10.52
C THR A 388 10.80 -16.71 -10.55
N ARG A 389 11.26 -15.81 -9.67
CA ARG A 389 10.58 -14.55 -9.38
C ARG A 389 10.51 -13.62 -10.60
N LEU A 390 11.66 -13.39 -11.27
CA LEU A 390 11.71 -12.49 -12.42
C LEU A 390 10.84 -12.98 -13.58
N ALA A 391 10.93 -14.27 -13.93
CA ALA A 391 10.11 -14.84 -15.00
C ALA A 391 8.62 -14.75 -14.66
N GLY A 392 8.25 -15.05 -13.42
CA GLY A 392 6.86 -14.93 -12.95
C GLY A 392 6.35 -13.50 -12.98
N LYS A 393 7.16 -12.51 -12.59
CA LYS A 393 6.82 -11.08 -12.71
C LYS A 393 6.55 -10.70 -14.16
N MET A 394 7.41 -11.16 -15.10
CA MET A 394 7.21 -10.89 -16.53
C MET A 394 5.93 -11.53 -17.07
N GLN A 395 5.53 -12.71 -16.56
CA GLN A 395 4.24 -13.32 -16.92
C GLN A 395 3.06 -12.44 -16.49
N PHE A 396 3.13 -11.75 -15.34
CA PHE A 396 2.12 -10.77 -14.97
C PHE A 396 2.06 -9.62 -15.98
N HIS A 397 3.20 -8.99 -16.33
CA HIS A 397 3.24 -7.89 -17.31
C HIS A 397 2.65 -8.32 -18.67
N TYR A 398 3.03 -9.50 -19.19
CA TYR A 398 2.49 -10.01 -20.46
C TYR A 398 0.99 -10.23 -20.42
N ARG A 399 0.47 -10.71 -19.28
CA ARG A 399 -0.96 -11.00 -19.13
C ARG A 399 -1.80 -9.77 -18.80
N LEU A 400 -1.23 -8.76 -18.16
CA LEU A 400 -1.90 -7.49 -17.90
C LEU A 400 -1.91 -6.56 -19.13
N ALA A 401 -0.99 -6.72 -20.08
CA ALA A 401 -0.99 -5.92 -21.29
C ALA A 401 -2.30 -6.15 -22.10
N PHE A 402 -2.97 -5.04 -22.46
CA PHE A 402 -4.16 -5.10 -23.30
C PHE A 402 -3.78 -5.52 -24.71
N GLN A 403 -4.52 -6.53 -25.24
CA GLN A 403 -4.36 -6.98 -26.61
C GLN A 403 -5.07 -6.03 -27.59
N ALA A 404 -4.96 -6.27 -28.90
CA ALA A 404 -5.55 -5.43 -29.93
C ALA A 404 -7.09 -5.35 -29.85
N ASP A 405 -7.74 -6.38 -29.29
CA ASP A 405 -9.18 -6.41 -29.01
C ASP A 405 -9.60 -5.64 -27.75
N GLY A 406 -8.63 -5.04 -27.02
CA GLY A 406 -8.84 -4.34 -25.77
C GLY A 406 -8.99 -5.26 -24.55
N ARG A 407 -8.78 -6.57 -24.68
CA ARG A 407 -8.88 -7.53 -23.56
C ARG A 407 -7.48 -7.97 -23.10
N PRO A 408 -7.20 -8.00 -21.79
CA PRO A 408 -5.93 -8.55 -21.28
C PRO A 408 -6.00 -10.08 -21.24
N MET A 409 -4.85 -10.73 -21.07
CA MET A 409 -4.75 -12.19 -20.93
C MET A 409 -4.94 -12.68 -19.48
N LEU A 410 -5.17 -11.76 -18.53
CA LEU A 410 -5.60 -12.03 -17.15
C LEU A 410 -6.75 -11.08 -16.82
N GLN A 411 -7.92 -11.64 -16.55
CA GLN A 411 -9.08 -10.90 -16.06
C GLN A 411 -9.53 -11.45 -14.72
N VAL A 412 -10.15 -10.59 -13.90
CA VAL A 412 -10.48 -10.89 -12.51
C VAL A 412 -11.94 -10.55 -12.24
N PHE A 413 -12.68 -11.47 -11.66
CA PHE A 413 -14.05 -11.18 -11.26
C PHE A 413 -14.09 -10.11 -10.17
N ASN A 414 -15.02 -9.20 -10.25
CA ASN A 414 -15.17 -8.10 -9.27
C ASN A 414 -15.50 -8.57 -7.85
N THR A 415 -15.73 -9.86 -7.67
CA THR A 415 -15.87 -10.54 -6.37
C THR A 415 -14.52 -10.83 -5.70
N CYS A 416 -13.41 -10.85 -6.46
CA CYS A 416 -12.04 -11.07 -5.96
C CYS A 416 -11.46 -9.76 -5.41
N LYS A 417 -12.01 -9.30 -4.30
CA LYS A 417 -11.74 -7.97 -3.71
C LYS A 417 -10.30 -7.80 -3.22
N HIS A 418 -9.71 -8.88 -2.71
CA HIS A 418 -8.35 -8.84 -2.18
C HIS A 418 -7.31 -8.74 -3.31
N PHE A 419 -7.48 -9.48 -4.41
CA PHE A 419 -6.65 -9.34 -5.60
C PHE A 419 -6.72 -7.90 -6.15
N ILE A 420 -7.93 -7.39 -6.33
CA ILE A 420 -8.17 -6.02 -6.84
C ILE A 420 -7.53 -4.97 -5.95
N ARG A 421 -7.47 -5.23 -4.64
CA ARG A 421 -6.86 -4.32 -3.65
C ARG A 421 -5.34 -4.42 -3.59
N THR A 422 -4.77 -5.63 -3.67
CA THR A 422 -3.34 -5.84 -3.39
C THR A 422 -2.45 -5.64 -4.61
N ILE A 423 -2.81 -6.23 -5.76
CA ILE A 423 -1.96 -6.23 -6.96
C ILE A 423 -1.56 -4.82 -7.43
N PRO A 424 -2.48 -3.85 -7.56
CA PRO A 424 -2.10 -2.51 -8.01
C PRO A 424 -1.27 -1.71 -7.00
N ASN A 425 -1.17 -2.17 -5.75
CA ASN A 425 -0.44 -1.50 -4.69
C ASN A 425 0.97 -2.06 -4.46
N LEU A 426 1.38 -3.06 -5.23
CA LEU A 426 2.72 -3.65 -5.11
C LEU A 426 3.80 -2.69 -5.58
N VAL A 427 4.88 -2.58 -4.79
CA VAL A 427 6.03 -1.73 -5.07
C VAL A 427 7.29 -2.57 -5.29
N TYR A 428 8.25 -2.00 -6.05
CA TYR A 428 9.57 -2.58 -6.21
C TYR A 428 10.35 -2.54 -4.90
N SER A 429 11.22 -3.53 -4.70
CA SER A 429 12.14 -3.55 -3.57
C SER A 429 13.20 -2.45 -3.70
N GLU A 430 13.47 -1.73 -2.61
CA GLU A 430 14.54 -0.73 -2.57
C GLU A 430 15.94 -1.37 -2.72
N SER A 431 16.09 -2.62 -2.27
CA SER A 431 17.36 -3.36 -2.35
C SER A 431 17.54 -4.09 -3.66
N ASN A 432 16.47 -4.43 -4.38
CA ASN A 432 16.48 -5.11 -5.67
C ASN A 432 15.38 -4.55 -6.58
N VAL A 433 15.74 -3.55 -7.37
CA VAL A 433 14.82 -2.84 -8.27
C VAL A 433 14.17 -3.72 -9.35
N GLU A 434 14.65 -4.95 -9.54
CA GLU A 434 14.09 -5.92 -10.47
C GLU A 434 13.03 -6.83 -9.81
N ASP A 435 12.85 -6.76 -8.49
CA ASP A 435 11.92 -7.61 -7.77
C ASP A 435 10.92 -6.80 -6.95
N ILE A 436 9.85 -7.46 -6.54
CA ILE A 436 8.82 -6.91 -5.67
C ILE A 436 9.32 -6.90 -4.23
N ASP A 437 8.98 -5.88 -3.47
CA ASP A 437 9.24 -5.83 -2.04
C ASP A 437 8.38 -6.89 -1.31
N THR A 438 9.03 -7.80 -0.58
CA THR A 438 8.38 -8.91 0.12
C THR A 438 7.91 -8.56 1.54
N ASP A 439 8.22 -7.36 2.04
CA ASP A 439 7.71 -6.89 3.34
C ASP A 439 6.26 -6.36 3.24
N GLN A 440 5.74 -6.22 2.02
CA GLN A 440 4.36 -5.82 1.75
C GLN A 440 3.40 -7.02 1.69
N GLU A 441 2.14 -6.77 1.35
CA GLU A 441 1.09 -7.80 1.25
C GLU A 441 1.10 -8.44 -0.16
N ASP A 442 2.09 -9.32 -0.43
CA ASP A 442 2.37 -9.92 -1.73
C ASP A 442 1.82 -11.36 -1.92
N HIS A 443 1.18 -11.93 -0.89
CA HIS A 443 0.72 -13.33 -0.89
C HIS A 443 -0.19 -13.71 -2.07
N ILE A 444 -1.06 -12.80 -2.51
CA ILE A 444 -1.94 -13.01 -3.67
C ILE A 444 -1.14 -12.98 -4.97
N TYR A 445 -0.10 -12.15 -5.03
CA TYR A 445 0.82 -12.13 -6.17
C TYR A 445 1.58 -13.46 -6.28
N ASP A 446 2.16 -13.96 -5.19
CA ASP A 446 2.93 -15.18 -5.21
C ASP A 446 2.04 -16.39 -5.57
N GLU A 447 0.86 -16.52 -4.97
CA GLU A 447 -0.13 -17.53 -5.33
C GLU A 447 -0.50 -17.47 -6.82
N CYS A 448 -0.81 -16.29 -7.35
CA CYS A 448 -1.16 -16.10 -8.75
C CYS A 448 0.02 -16.42 -9.68
N ARG A 449 1.21 -15.99 -9.30
CA ARG A 449 2.44 -16.22 -10.06
C ARG A 449 2.69 -17.70 -10.34
N TYR A 450 2.45 -18.59 -9.37
CA TYR A 450 2.56 -20.04 -9.59
C TYR A 450 1.61 -20.52 -10.69
N VAL A 451 0.36 -20.06 -10.70
CA VAL A 451 -0.60 -20.40 -11.76
C VAL A 451 -0.20 -19.83 -13.11
N LEU A 452 0.34 -18.61 -13.16
CA LEU A 452 0.82 -18.02 -14.41
C LEU A 452 2.00 -18.79 -15.01
N MET A 453 2.89 -19.29 -14.16
CA MET A 453 4.05 -20.09 -14.59
C MET A 453 3.66 -21.49 -15.09
N GLU A 454 2.54 -22.06 -14.64
CA GLU A 454 1.95 -23.30 -15.20
C GLU A 454 1.31 -23.07 -16.60
N ASN A 455 1.01 -21.81 -16.93
CA ASN A 455 0.37 -21.41 -18.18
C ASN A 455 1.16 -20.26 -18.86
N PRO A 456 2.45 -20.40 -19.13
CA PRO A 456 3.28 -19.28 -19.56
C PRO A 456 2.86 -18.76 -20.95
N LEU A 457 2.80 -17.43 -21.09
CA LEU A 457 2.70 -16.78 -22.38
C LEU A 457 4.08 -16.55 -22.95
N SER A 458 4.26 -16.87 -24.24
CA SER A 458 5.44 -16.43 -24.96
C SER A 458 5.33 -14.93 -25.26
N PRO A 459 6.41 -14.14 -25.07
CA PRO A 459 6.41 -12.75 -25.51
C PRO A 459 6.07 -12.68 -27.00
N PRO A 460 5.33 -11.66 -27.46
CA PRO A 460 5.07 -11.49 -28.88
C PRO A 460 6.41 -11.47 -29.61
N ARG A 461 6.56 -12.34 -30.61
CA ARG A 461 7.72 -12.31 -31.48
C ARG A 461 7.67 -10.96 -32.20
N THR A 462 8.55 -10.05 -31.83
CA THR A 462 8.88 -8.93 -32.69
C THR A 462 9.49 -9.54 -33.95
N GLU A 463 8.76 -9.53 -35.05
CA GLU A 463 9.40 -9.84 -36.33
C GLU A 463 10.61 -8.92 -36.43
N PRO A 464 11.80 -9.48 -36.67
CA PRO A 464 12.97 -8.64 -36.84
C PRO A 464 12.61 -7.66 -37.95
N VAL A 465 12.65 -6.37 -37.64
CA VAL A 465 12.57 -5.32 -38.66
C VAL A 465 13.68 -5.62 -39.63
N GLN A 466 13.32 -6.13 -40.82
CA GLN A 466 14.32 -6.33 -41.86
C GLN A 466 14.92 -4.95 -42.11
N PRO A 467 16.24 -4.79 -41.92
CA PRO A 467 16.86 -3.52 -42.27
C PRO A 467 16.51 -3.21 -43.71
N MET A 468 15.96 -2.02 -43.94
CA MET A 468 15.74 -1.55 -45.32
C MET A 468 17.10 -1.60 -46.03
N PRO A 469 17.13 -2.15 -47.23
CA PRO A 469 18.39 -2.13 -47.99
C PRO A 469 18.88 -0.69 -48.15
N ASP A 470 20.15 -0.46 -47.93
CA ASP A 470 20.76 0.85 -48.11
C ASP A 470 20.65 1.38 -49.57
N ASP A 471 20.40 0.46 -50.52
CA ASP A 471 20.11 0.79 -51.92
C ASP A 471 18.61 0.56 -52.23
N PRO A 472 17.83 1.62 -52.52
CA PRO A 472 16.43 1.51 -52.93
C PRO A 472 16.18 0.61 -54.14
N LEU A 473 17.19 0.42 -55.01
CA LEU A 473 17.12 -0.46 -56.19
C LEU A 473 17.16 -1.96 -55.85
N GLU A 474 17.61 -2.34 -54.68
CA GLU A 474 17.57 -3.74 -54.22
C GLU A 474 16.20 -4.22 -53.84
N LEU A 475 15.26 -3.32 -53.46
CA LEU A 475 13.86 -3.67 -53.22
C LEU A 475 13.20 -4.35 -54.43
N GLY A 476 13.57 -3.95 -55.65
CA GLY A 476 13.07 -4.54 -56.89
C GLY A 476 13.59 -5.95 -57.20
N LYS A 477 14.78 -6.30 -56.67
CA LYS A 477 15.38 -7.62 -56.90
C LYS A 477 14.78 -8.70 -56.01
N LYS A 478 14.41 -8.40 -54.76
CA LYS A 478 13.77 -9.36 -53.85
C LYS A 478 12.35 -9.73 -54.28
N ALA A 479 11.62 -8.83 -54.96
CA ALA A 479 10.26 -9.11 -55.44
C ALA A 479 10.20 -10.16 -56.57
N ARG A 480 11.32 -10.50 -57.20
CA ARG A 480 11.39 -11.52 -58.28
C ARG A 480 11.60 -12.96 -57.80
N PHE A 481 11.93 -13.19 -56.50
CA PHE A 481 12.18 -14.53 -55.95
C PHE A 481 10.89 -15.20 -55.36
N PHE A 482 9.76 -14.56 -55.37
CA PHE A 482 8.52 -15.13 -54.85
C PHE A 482 7.47 -15.40 -55.96
N ARG A 483 7.96 -15.70 -57.20
CA ARG A 483 7.11 -16.29 -58.23
C ARG A 483 7.74 -17.62 -58.67
N VAL A 484 7.44 -18.68 -57.95
CA VAL A 484 7.16 -20.03 -58.47
C VAL A 484 6.25 -20.72 -57.45
#